data_2e1b14695ad22d9bd6d4ba153f068a13
#
_entry.id   2e1b14695ad22d9bd6d4ba153f068a13
#
_cell.length_a   1.000
_cell.length_b   1.000
_cell.length_c   1.000
_cell.angle_alpha   90.00
_cell.angle_beta   90.00
_cell.angle_gamma   90.00
#
_symmetry.space_group_name_H-M   'P 1'
#
loop_
_entity.id
_entity.type
_entity.pdbx_description
1 polymer ?
#
loop_
_entity_poly.entity_id
_entity_poly.type
_entity_poly.pdbx_seq_one_letter_code
_entity_poly.pdbx_strand_id
1 'polypeptide(L)'
;LLCIPGVESAHPLMTFSDKLYDLSTYLQIPFVTEKKQKPFKELFPELKNRSIAINSEIKPFYHAWCSIAGNFTTSLWTAFFKRMHKIGINKELCFPYMTGTMDNLFSQKKSLTGPLARKDLDIIKAHKKCLKNDPYHLVYEAMEKAMKAEGQI
;
A
#
# COMPACT_ATOMS: atom_id res chain seq x y z
N LEU A 1 18.31 3.93 2.57
CA LEU A 1 18.79 4.11 1.19
C LEU A 1 20.12 4.85 1.25
N LEU A 2 21.23 4.11 1.12
CA LEU A 2 22.57 4.68 1.07
C LEU A 2 22.73 5.48 -0.23
N CYS A 3 23.01 6.77 -0.14
CA CYS A 3 23.49 7.54 -1.28
C CYS A 3 24.93 7.11 -1.58
N ILE A 4 25.13 6.30 -2.59
CA ILE A 4 26.45 5.92 -3.06
C ILE A 4 26.87 7.01 -4.05
N PRO A 5 28.01 7.71 -3.81
CA PRO A 5 28.49 8.74 -4.73
C PRO A 5 28.67 8.19 -6.15
N GLY A 6 28.20 8.93 -7.15
CA GLY A 6 28.29 8.53 -8.56
C GLY A 6 27.29 7.46 -9.02
N VAL A 7 26.40 7.01 -8.15
CA VAL A 7 25.33 6.08 -8.53
C VAL A 7 24.00 6.84 -8.65
N GLU A 8 23.35 6.66 -9.78
CA GLU A 8 22.02 7.19 -10.04
C GLU A 8 20.95 6.16 -9.71
N SER A 9 19.74 6.59 -9.35
CA SER A 9 18.65 5.70 -8.96
C SER A 9 17.39 5.96 -9.75
N ALA A 10 16.74 4.89 -10.20
CA ALA A 10 15.41 4.92 -10.78
C ALA A 10 14.56 3.85 -10.08
N HIS A 11 13.62 4.28 -9.24
CA HIS A 11 12.76 3.38 -8.50
C HIS A 11 11.47 3.12 -9.27
N PRO A 12 11.21 1.89 -9.73
CA PRO A 12 9.93 1.54 -10.34
C PRO A 12 8.82 1.58 -9.27
N LEU A 13 7.77 2.38 -9.49
CA LEU A 13 6.62 2.43 -8.58
C LEU A 13 5.67 1.26 -8.88
N MET A 14 6.12 0.08 -8.53
CA MET A 14 5.43 -1.18 -8.76
C MET A 14 5.85 -2.22 -7.72
N THR A 15 4.99 -3.18 -7.46
CA THR A 15 5.34 -4.39 -6.70
C THR A 15 5.78 -5.49 -7.66
N PHE A 16 6.80 -6.26 -7.28
CA PHE A 16 7.32 -7.38 -8.07
C PHE A 16 7.22 -8.67 -7.27
N SER A 17 6.92 -9.75 -7.96
CA SER A 17 6.96 -11.12 -7.46
C SER A 17 7.83 -11.97 -8.37
N ASP A 18 7.91 -13.27 -8.10
CA ASP A 18 8.65 -14.22 -8.95
C ASP A 18 8.04 -14.37 -10.35
N LYS A 19 6.77 -13.98 -10.50
CA LYS A 19 6.08 -14.02 -11.80
C LYS A 19 6.33 -12.72 -12.56
N LEU A 20 6.83 -12.85 -13.79
CA LEU A 20 7.01 -11.72 -14.70
C LEU A 20 5.65 -11.17 -15.16
N TYR A 21 5.59 -9.87 -15.31
CA TYR A 21 4.48 -9.20 -15.99
C TYR A 21 4.61 -9.32 -17.51
N ASP A 22 3.52 -9.06 -18.22
CA ASP A 22 3.58 -8.85 -19.65
C ASP A 22 4.26 -7.50 -20.01
N LEU A 23 4.67 -7.37 -21.27
CA LEU A 23 5.36 -6.17 -21.74
C LEU A 23 4.49 -4.91 -21.59
N SER A 24 3.19 -5.03 -21.81
CA SER A 24 2.26 -3.89 -21.72
C SER A 24 2.21 -3.33 -20.29
N THR A 25 2.24 -4.19 -19.28
CA THR A 25 2.33 -3.81 -17.88
C THR A 25 3.66 -3.14 -17.57
N TYR A 26 4.80 -3.72 -18.02
CA TYR A 26 6.12 -3.11 -17.83
C TYR A 26 6.20 -1.70 -18.41
N LEU A 27 5.64 -1.45 -19.59
CA LEU A 27 5.66 -0.14 -20.25
C LEU A 27 4.81 0.92 -19.52
N GLN A 28 3.90 0.51 -18.65
CA GLN A 28 3.07 1.41 -17.85
C GLN A 28 3.67 1.75 -16.48
N ILE A 29 4.70 1.01 -16.03
CA ILE A 29 5.32 1.24 -14.72
C ILE A 29 5.97 2.64 -14.69
N PRO A 30 5.54 3.54 -13.79
CA PRO A 30 6.22 4.82 -13.64
C PRO A 30 7.50 4.67 -12.83
N PHE A 31 8.49 5.50 -13.13
CA PHE A 31 9.76 5.55 -12.40
C PHE A 31 9.90 6.84 -11.60
N VAL A 32 10.41 6.72 -10.39
CA VAL A 32 10.77 7.87 -9.55
C VAL A 32 12.28 7.99 -9.49
N THR A 33 12.80 9.15 -9.92
CA THR A 33 14.22 9.50 -9.94
C THR A 33 14.51 10.67 -9.02
N GLU A 34 15.75 11.10 -8.94
CA GLU A 34 16.15 12.26 -8.12
C GLU A 34 16.49 13.46 -9.01
N LYS A 35 16.07 14.68 -8.60
CA LYS A 35 16.24 15.92 -9.38
C LYS A 35 17.70 16.28 -9.71
N LYS A 36 18.65 15.84 -8.88
CA LYS A 36 20.08 16.11 -9.08
C LYS A 36 20.79 15.07 -9.94
N GLN A 37 20.06 14.11 -10.47
CA GLN A 37 20.56 13.03 -11.34
C GLN A 37 20.20 13.31 -12.79
N LYS A 38 20.80 12.53 -13.70
CA LYS A 38 20.40 12.56 -15.10
C LYS A 38 18.92 12.20 -15.26
N PRO A 39 18.20 12.85 -16.17
CA PRO A 39 16.82 12.49 -16.46
C PRO A 39 16.67 11.03 -16.84
N PHE A 40 15.54 10.41 -16.46
CA PHE A 40 15.27 9.00 -16.76
C PHE A 40 15.46 8.64 -18.23
N LYS A 41 15.05 9.52 -19.15
CA LYS A 41 15.20 9.32 -20.60
C LYS A 41 16.67 9.31 -21.09
N GLU A 42 17.55 9.95 -20.36
CA GLU A 42 19.00 9.90 -20.67
C GLU A 42 19.65 8.63 -20.12
N LEU A 43 19.13 8.11 -18.97
CA LEU A 43 19.59 6.85 -18.40
C LEU A 43 19.09 5.64 -19.19
N PHE A 44 17.85 5.73 -19.68
CA PHE A 44 17.17 4.64 -20.37
C PHE A 44 16.44 5.16 -21.62
N PRO A 45 17.15 5.53 -22.68
CA PRO A 45 16.56 6.18 -23.87
C PRO A 45 15.52 5.30 -24.59
N GLU A 46 15.66 3.98 -24.50
CA GLU A 46 14.75 3.02 -25.13
C GLU A 46 13.42 2.85 -24.34
N LEU A 47 13.37 3.25 -23.07
CA LEU A 47 12.18 3.10 -22.25
C LEU A 47 11.28 4.32 -22.34
N LYS A 48 10.03 4.10 -22.76
CA LYS A 48 8.98 5.14 -22.88
C LYS A 48 8.17 5.34 -21.61
N ASN A 49 8.58 4.72 -20.51
CA ASN A 49 7.91 4.80 -19.24
C ASN A 49 7.82 6.24 -18.71
N ARG A 50 6.74 6.55 -18.02
CA ARG A 50 6.60 7.84 -17.32
C ARG A 50 7.65 7.92 -16.20
N SER A 51 8.18 9.11 -15.95
CA SER A 51 9.09 9.33 -14.84
C SER A 51 8.81 10.66 -14.14
N ILE A 52 9.06 10.69 -12.84
CA ILE A 52 8.93 11.87 -12.00
C ILE A 52 10.22 12.01 -11.18
N ALA A 53 10.82 13.20 -11.19
CA ALA A 53 12.00 13.50 -10.39
C ALA A 53 11.59 14.17 -9.07
N ILE A 54 12.02 13.62 -7.94
CA ILE A 54 11.79 14.16 -6.59
C ILE A 54 13.09 14.69 -5.99
N ASN A 55 13.02 15.54 -4.96
CA ASN A 55 14.20 15.94 -4.21
C ASN A 55 14.73 14.75 -3.41
N SER A 56 16.07 14.60 -3.34
CA SER A 56 16.71 13.48 -2.64
C SER A 56 16.34 13.42 -1.16
N GLU A 57 16.13 14.58 -0.54
CA GLU A 57 15.76 14.70 0.88
C GLU A 57 14.39 14.09 1.21
N ILE A 58 13.45 14.08 0.24
CA ILE A 58 12.11 13.48 0.45
C ILE A 58 12.03 12.02 0.01
N LYS A 59 13.07 11.46 -0.56
CA LYS A 59 13.09 10.06 -1.03
C LYS A 59 12.85 9.04 0.10
N PRO A 60 13.42 9.19 1.32
CA PRO A 60 13.09 8.29 2.43
C PRO A 60 11.61 8.33 2.81
N PHE A 61 11.00 9.51 2.83
CA PHE A 61 9.56 9.68 3.07
C PHE A 61 8.72 8.99 1.98
N TYR A 62 9.04 9.24 0.72
CA TYR A 62 8.39 8.57 -0.42
C TYR A 62 8.48 7.04 -0.29
N HIS A 63 9.68 6.50 -0.03
CA HIS A 63 9.88 5.05 0.09
C HIS A 63 9.15 4.45 1.31
N ALA A 64 9.11 5.17 2.43
CA ALA A 64 8.33 4.76 3.61
C ALA A 64 6.85 4.60 3.25
N TRP A 65 6.26 5.54 2.51
CA TRP A 65 4.88 5.44 2.05
C TRP A 65 4.65 4.31 1.04
N CYS A 66 5.60 4.04 0.15
CA CYS A 66 5.53 2.85 -0.72
C CYS A 66 5.50 1.56 0.12
N SER A 67 6.31 1.48 1.17
CA SER A 67 6.34 0.33 2.07
C SER A 67 5.03 0.19 2.87
N ILE A 68 4.49 1.29 3.39
CA ILE A 68 3.20 1.30 4.10
C ILE A 68 2.09 0.83 3.16
N ALA A 69 1.98 1.44 1.98
CA ALA A 69 0.91 1.13 1.03
C ALA A 69 1.02 -0.29 0.45
N GLY A 70 2.21 -0.76 0.11
CA GLY A 70 2.43 -2.07 -0.48
C GLY A 70 2.55 -3.17 0.56
N ASN A 71 3.58 -3.11 1.40
CA ASN A 71 3.93 -4.22 2.29
C ASN A 71 2.93 -4.39 3.44
N PHE A 72 2.44 -3.29 4.05
CA PHE A 72 1.48 -3.41 5.14
C PHE A 72 0.12 -3.87 4.62
N THR A 73 -0.31 -3.42 3.46
CA THR A 73 -1.53 -3.91 2.81
C THR A 73 -1.44 -5.41 2.52
N THR A 74 -0.32 -5.87 1.96
CA THR A 74 -0.07 -7.30 1.73
C THR A 74 -0.08 -8.09 3.04
N SER A 75 0.57 -7.58 4.09
CA SER A 75 0.57 -8.21 5.42
C SER A 75 -0.83 -8.30 6.02
N LEU A 76 -1.64 -7.23 5.91
CA LEU A 76 -3.02 -7.21 6.40
C LEU A 76 -3.88 -8.26 5.70
N TRP A 77 -3.84 -8.34 4.37
CA TRP A 77 -4.60 -9.34 3.63
C TRP A 77 -4.12 -10.77 3.93
N THR A 78 -2.81 -10.99 4.05
CA THR A 78 -2.25 -12.29 4.46
C THR A 78 -2.76 -12.71 5.84
N ALA A 79 -2.73 -11.79 6.78
CA ALA A 79 -3.22 -12.03 8.13
C ALA A 79 -4.74 -12.28 8.16
N PHE A 80 -5.51 -11.54 7.34
CA PHE A 80 -6.95 -11.73 7.17
C PHE A 80 -7.26 -13.13 6.64
N PHE A 81 -6.65 -13.56 5.55
CA PHE A 81 -6.87 -14.90 4.98
C PHE A 81 -6.56 -16.01 5.99
N LYS A 82 -5.44 -15.88 6.73
CA LYS A 82 -5.08 -16.85 7.78
C LYS A 82 -6.15 -16.95 8.87
N ARG A 83 -6.78 -15.83 9.26
CA ARG A 83 -7.85 -15.80 10.28
C ARG A 83 -9.16 -16.31 9.75
N MET A 84 -9.52 -15.97 8.52
CA MET A 84 -10.71 -16.49 7.86
C MET A 84 -10.65 -18.03 7.73
N HIS A 85 -9.50 -18.54 7.33
CA HIS A 85 -9.29 -20.00 7.25
C HIS A 85 -9.51 -20.70 8.61
N LYS A 86 -9.06 -20.10 9.72
CA LYS A 86 -9.26 -20.65 11.07
C LYS A 86 -10.73 -20.79 11.48
N ILE A 87 -11.60 -20.01 10.90
CA ILE A 87 -13.07 -20.04 11.16
C ILE A 87 -13.84 -20.72 10.01
N GLY A 88 -13.14 -21.47 9.15
CA GLY A 88 -13.75 -22.27 8.08
C GLY A 88 -14.06 -21.51 6.79
N ILE A 89 -13.57 -20.28 6.62
CA ILE A 89 -13.78 -19.50 5.39
C ILE A 89 -12.53 -19.62 4.51
N ASN A 90 -12.66 -20.25 3.35
CA ASN A 90 -11.58 -20.42 2.40
C ASN A 90 -11.20 -19.07 1.75
N LYS A 91 -9.91 -18.96 1.39
CA LYS A 91 -9.32 -17.75 0.80
C LYS A 91 -10.08 -17.25 -0.43
N GLU A 92 -10.51 -18.17 -1.29
CA GLU A 92 -11.22 -17.87 -2.54
C GLU A 92 -12.55 -17.15 -2.29
N LEU A 93 -13.23 -17.47 -1.20
CA LEU A 93 -14.46 -16.78 -0.78
C LEU A 93 -14.23 -15.33 -0.35
N CYS A 94 -12.99 -14.98 -0.03
CA CYS A 94 -12.61 -13.63 0.37
C CYS A 94 -12.21 -12.73 -0.81
N PHE A 95 -11.95 -13.29 -2.00
CA PHE A 95 -11.50 -12.50 -3.15
C PHE A 95 -12.48 -11.41 -3.59
N PRO A 96 -13.80 -11.63 -3.66
CA PRO A 96 -14.73 -10.56 -3.97
C PRO A 96 -14.69 -9.39 -2.98
N TYR A 97 -14.43 -9.65 -1.70
CA TYR A 97 -14.27 -8.60 -0.71
C TYR A 97 -12.99 -7.78 -0.93
N MET A 98 -11.87 -8.45 -1.26
CA MET A 98 -10.61 -7.81 -1.55
C MET A 98 -10.71 -6.94 -2.82
N THR A 99 -11.22 -7.49 -3.93
CA THR A 99 -11.39 -6.75 -5.19
C THR A 99 -12.35 -5.58 -5.03
N GLY A 100 -13.50 -5.78 -4.39
CA GLY A 100 -14.45 -4.70 -4.12
C GLY A 100 -13.87 -3.57 -3.27
N THR A 101 -12.95 -3.88 -2.33
CA THR A 101 -12.22 -2.85 -1.57
C THR A 101 -11.32 -2.01 -2.49
N MET A 102 -10.60 -2.64 -3.43
CA MET A 102 -9.76 -1.95 -4.40
C MET A 102 -10.60 -1.13 -5.38
N ASP A 103 -11.68 -1.69 -5.92
CA ASP A 103 -12.58 -1.01 -6.84
C ASP A 103 -13.19 0.26 -6.22
N ASN A 104 -13.55 0.20 -4.94
CA ASN A 104 -14.02 1.37 -4.19
C ASN A 104 -12.96 2.47 -4.08
N LEU A 105 -11.68 2.13 -3.93
CA LEU A 105 -10.59 3.11 -3.93
C LEU A 105 -10.43 3.82 -5.30
N PHE A 106 -10.67 3.11 -6.38
CA PHE A 106 -10.57 3.67 -7.73
C PHE A 106 -11.79 4.50 -8.14
N SER A 107 -12.98 4.12 -7.70
CA SER A 107 -14.25 4.65 -8.22
C SER A 107 -14.92 5.69 -7.31
N GLN A 108 -14.61 5.77 -6.04
CA GLN A 108 -15.35 6.55 -5.06
C GLN A 108 -14.52 7.62 -4.35
N LYS A 109 -15.12 8.80 -4.15
CA LYS A 109 -14.52 9.88 -3.35
C LYS A 109 -14.41 9.53 -1.86
N LYS A 110 -15.32 8.66 -1.34
CA LYS A 110 -15.30 8.13 0.03
C LYS A 110 -15.32 6.60 -0.05
N SER A 111 -14.16 6.00 -0.10
CA SER A 111 -13.99 4.56 -0.16
C SER A 111 -14.02 3.89 1.23
N LEU A 112 -13.75 4.66 2.29
CA LEU A 112 -13.78 4.14 3.64
C LEU A 112 -15.22 3.90 4.10
N THR A 113 -15.49 2.67 4.47
CA THR A 113 -16.80 2.19 4.94
C THR A 113 -16.67 1.47 6.29
N GLY A 114 -17.78 1.02 6.84
CA GLY A 114 -17.75 0.22 8.05
C GLY A 114 -17.88 1.03 9.36
N PRO A 115 -17.70 0.36 10.52
CA PRO A 115 -18.00 0.94 11.84
C PRO A 115 -17.16 2.16 12.18
N LEU A 116 -15.89 2.19 11.78
CA LEU A 116 -15.01 3.34 12.03
C LEU A 116 -15.53 4.58 11.30
N ALA A 117 -15.84 4.46 10.00
CA ALA A 117 -16.37 5.57 9.22
C ALA A 117 -17.75 6.06 9.72
N ARG A 118 -18.59 5.14 10.23
CA ARG A 118 -19.90 5.47 10.79
C ARG A 118 -19.87 5.90 12.26
N LYS A 119 -18.69 5.85 12.91
CA LYS A 119 -18.50 6.15 14.35
C LYS A 119 -19.36 5.24 15.27
N ASP A 120 -19.49 3.98 14.91
CA ASP A 120 -20.25 2.96 15.64
C ASP A 120 -19.43 2.47 16.84
N LEU A 121 -19.53 3.20 17.96
CA LEU A 121 -18.68 2.99 19.14
C LEU A 121 -18.86 1.61 19.77
N ASP A 122 -20.05 1.03 19.71
CA ASP A 122 -20.30 -0.28 20.34
C ASP A 122 -19.65 -1.41 19.53
N ILE A 123 -19.73 -1.35 18.22
CA ILE A 123 -19.00 -2.27 17.34
C ILE A 123 -17.49 -2.10 17.47
N ILE A 124 -16.99 -0.88 17.56
CA ILE A 124 -15.54 -0.61 17.75
C ILE A 124 -15.06 -1.20 19.08
N LYS A 125 -15.81 -1.04 20.17
CA LYS A 125 -15.50 -1.65 21.47
C LYS A 125 -15.50 -3.19 21.39
N ALA A 126 -16.49 -3.77 20.70
CA ALA A 126 -16.56 -5.22 20.49
C ALA A 126 -15.35 -5.73 19.69
N HIS A 127 -14.92 -5.02 18.63
CA HIS A 127 -13.72 -5.35 17.88
C HIS A 127 -12.45 -5.35 18.76
N LYS A 128 -12.24 -4.30 19.54
CA LYS A 128 -11.10 -4.22 20.46
C LYS A 128 -11.12 -5.34 21.50
N LYS A 129 -12.29 -5.67 22.04
CA LYS A 129 -12.43 -6.77 22.99
C LYS A 129 -12.06 -8.13 22.37
N CYS A 130 -12.56 -8.44 21.18
CA CYS A 130 -12.27 -9.73 20.53
C CYS A 130 -10.83 -9.86 20.04
N LEU A 131 -10.17 -8.74 19.72
CA LEU A 131 -8.79 -8.71 19.28
C LEU A 131 -7.78 -8.66 20.44
N LYS A 132 -8.21 -8.59 21.71
CA LYS A 132 -7.32 -8.35 22.87
C LYS A 132 -6.06 -9.23 22.91
N ASN A 133 -6.19 -10.49 22.49
CA ASN A 133 -5.08 -11.46 22.46
C ASN A 133 -4.51 -11.70 21.06
N ASP A 134 -4.89 -10.89 20.08
CA ASP A 134 -4.39 -10.94 18.71
C ASP A 134 -3.35 -9.83 18.51
N PRO A 135 -2.16 -10.12 17.91
CA PRO A 135 -1.17 -9.09 17.62
C PRO A 135 -1.72 -7.89 16.82
N TYR A 136 -2.76 -8.09 16.03
CA TYR A 136 -3.41 -7.03 15.25
C TYR A 136 -4.33 -6.11 16.08
N HIS A 137 -4.47 -6.35 17.38
CA HIS A 137 -5.08 -5.38 18.28
C HIS A 137 -4.34 -4.03 18.26
N LEU A 138 -3.01 -4.07 18.36
CA LEU A 138 -2.18 -2.86 18.28
C LEU A 138 -2.28 -2.17 16.91
N VAL A 139 -2.36 -2.94 15.84
CA VAL A 139 -2.55 -2.39 14.47
C VAL A 139 -3.90 -1.70 14.36
N TYR A 140 -4.97 -2.31 14.90
CA TYR A 140 -6.31 -1.72 14.90
C TYR A 140 -6.34 -0.36 15.63
N GLU A 141 -5.73 -0.29 16.82
CA GLU A 141 -5.66 0.95 17.60
C GLU A 141 -4.79 2.04 16.93
N ALA A 142 -3.65 1.64 16.37
CA ALA A 142 -2.76 2.57 15.65
C ALA A 142 -3.45 3.15 14.42
N MET A 143 -4.15 2.31 13.64
CA MET A 143 -4.91 2.76 12.47
C MET A 143 -6.07 3.67 12.86
N GLU A 144 -6.84 3.34 13.88
CA GLU A 144 -7.91 4.22 14.38
C GLU A 144 -7.35 5.60 14.76
N LYS A 145 -6.23 5.62 15.48
CA LYS A 145 -5.57 6.88 15.87
C LYS A 145 -5.08 7.69 14.66
N ALA A 146 -4.44 7.03 13.69
CA ALA A 146 -3.97 7.68 12.48
C ALA A 146 -5.13 8.24 11.66
N MET A 147 -6.20 7.45 11.45
CA MET A 147 -7.38 7.87 10.70
C MET A 147 -8.08 9.07 11.33
N LYS A 148 -8.12 9.17 12.68
CA LYS A 148 -8.61 10.36 13.40
C LYS A 148 -7.73 11.57 13.17
N ALA A 149 -6.41 11.41 13.23
CA ALA A 149 -5.46 12.49 13.03
C ALA A 149 -5.52 13.05 11.59
N GLU A 150 -5.82 12.21 10.61
CA GLU A 150 -6.01 12.57 9.19
C GLU A 150 -7.43 13.07 8.86
N GLY A 151 -8.35 13.08 9.83
CA GLY A 151 -9.74 13.50 9.61
C GLY A 151 -10.53 12.54 8.71
N GLN A 152 -10.13 11.28 8.62
CA GLN A 152 -10.83 10.26 7.82
C GLN A 152 -12.07 9.70 8.55
N ILE A 153 -12.10 9.82 9.89
CA ILE A 153 -13.20 9.39 10.77
C ILE A 153 -13.44 10.38 11.90
#